data_b789008a867358005ca53a222fff1e93
#
_entry.id   b789008a867358005ca53a222fff1e93
#
_cell.length_a   1.000
_cell.length_b   1.000
_cell.length_c   1.000
_cell.angle_alpha   90.00
_cell.angle_beta   90.00
_cell.angle_gamma   90.00
#
_symmetry.space_group_name_H-M   'P 1'
#
loop_
_entity.id
_entity.type
_entity.pdbx_description
1 polymer ?
#
loop_
_entity_poly.entity_id
_entity_poly.type
_entity_poly.pdbx_seq_one_letter_code
_entity_poly.pdbx_strand_id
1 'polypeptide(L)'
;MRPTLPTACVLAARTTTLASLLLPAATALSHDGIHGIKSDGDKHGMPQFAIVASAPDYVQRSASEFAFGATAFSVIGLPDTQNYSSTYPQIFTAQTEWVVDQRASLDIRFISHYGDIVNNADQLVQWDRANISMGVLDEADMIYGVCPGNHDITASGSSGQPYIPSNYLSYFGPSRFAGKSWYGGSSPSGMSSYQYFSAGGVEFLSLHIECDTPVRELAWAQGVLDANRDRPVMLTTHRYLQDAEDYTSGVPLVSSGRYPSVWYGVEGTYTPDGIQSEEFFQWFIRKNPSIFMVQCGHFHEEFRQVSTNVAGLPVHEVLADFQDDPNGGDGWMRIMRFDTASNTIDIDTYSPTLAAIRTADESDFTLSVPFASYRLPSGVRFAGFQQGVAGYAGTQDTWVSQANPNTSYGNNDTRVVDDDTANSFFSDSRGQGLVRFDGIFGSGNGQVPAGSQIISATLVIDIPDDIDTPLYNPDFFVHRMTRDWNESSTWNSLGGGLSVGADMTGVIATFSGDNNPNSETMRRIDVTGAVAAWSAGAPNFGFGIVPEIISGND
;
A
#
# COMPACT_ATOMS: atom_id res chain seq x y z
N MET A 1 25.57 25.14 51.48
CA MET A 1 25.62 26.43 50.77
C MET A 1 25.43 26.12 49.28
N ARG A 2 24.33 26.51 48.75
CA ARG A 2 24.14 26.60 47.28
C ARG A 2 24.86 27.87 46.78
N PRO A 3 25.24 27.95 45.50
CA PRO A 3 24.51 28.78 44.55
C PRO A 3 24.34 28.13 43.18
N THR A 4 23.10 28.20 42.65
CA THR A 4 22.51 29.11 41.64
C THR A 4 23.07 29.00 40.21
N LEU A 5 22.17 28.56 39.30
CA LEU A 5 22.19 28.66 37.84
C LEU A 5 22.37 30.10 37.33
N PRO A 6 22.75 30.26 36.07
CA PRO A 6 21.79 30.93 35.20
C PRO A 6 21.54 30.28 33.84
N THR A 7 20.30 30.45 33.47
CA THR A 7 19.62 30.29 32.21
C THR A 7 20.26 31.12 31.09
N ALA A 8 20.37 30.54 29.89
CA ALA A 8 20.29 31.30 28.65
C ALA A 8 19.80 30.43 27.51
N CYS A 9 18.61 30.72 27.09
CA CYS A 9 17.94 30.28 25.90
C CYS A 9 18.55 31.01 24.68
N VAL A 10 18.95 30.30 23.62
CA VAL A 10 19.21 30.92 22.31
C VAL A 10 18.48 30.10 21.27
N LEU A 11 17.37 30.68 20.81
CA LEU A 11 16.61 30.28 19.63
C LEU A 11 17.42 30.68 18.38
N ALA A 12 17.81 29.73 17.56
CA ALA A 12 18.35 30.01 16.23
C ALA A 12 17.36 29.49 15.15
N ALA A 13 16.57 30.40 14.61
CA ALA A 13 15.79 30.17 13.41
C ALA A 13 16.75 30.08 12.21
N ARG A 14 16.75 28.98 11.48
CA ARG A 14 17.37 28.88 10.16
C ARG A 14 16.30 29.06 9.09
N THR A 15 16.34 30.21 8.47
CA THR A 15 15.70 30.50 7.17
C THR A 15 16.52 29.84 6.07
N THR A 16 15.97 28.87 5.39
CA THR A 16 16.56 28.31 4.16
C THR A 16 15.96 29.04 2.96
N THR A 17 16.79 29.84 2.31
CA THR A 17 16.51 30.49 1.03
C THR A 17 16.61 29.45 -0.08
N LEU A 18 15.54 29.27 -0.86
CA LEU A 18 15.59 28.54 -2.13
C LEU A 18 16.46 29.32 -3.13
N ALA A 19 17.58 28.75 -3.50
CA ALA A 19 18.36 29.18 -4.64
C ALA A 19 17.89 28.39 -5.88
N SER A 20 17.29 29.08 -6.84
CA SER A 20 17.01 28.58 -8.16
C SER A 20 18.32 28.37 -8.93
N LEU A 21 18.67 27.11 -9.19
CA LEU A 21 19.73 26.75 -10.12
C LEU A 21 19.15 26.65 -11.53
N LEU A 22 19.51 27.60 -12.38
CA LEU A 22 19.38 27.50 -13.83
C LEU A 22 20.44 26.52 -14.34
N LEU A 23 20.03 25.40 -14.89
CA LEU A 23 20.88 24.48 -15.64
C LEU A 23 20.99 24.94 -17.10
N PRO A 24 22.16 24.83 -17.72
CA PRO A 24 22.37 25.20 -19.12
C PRO A 24 21.71 24.19 -20.06
N ALA A 25 21.27 24.69 -21.23
CA ALA A 25 20.68 23.93 -22.31
C ALA A 25 21.52 22.71 -22.71
N ALA A 26 20.92 21.54 -22.64
CA ALA A 26 21.51 20.31 -23.13
C ALA A 26 21.44 20.28 -24.66
N THR A 27 22.56 19.99 -25.29
CA THR A 27 22.70 19.68 -26.71
C THR A 27 21.92 18.41 -27.06
N ALA A 28 21.11 18.50 -28.10
CA ALA A 28 20.36 17.37 -28.65
C ALA A 28 21.27 16.16 -28.97
N LEU A 29 20.97 15.04 -28.35
CA LEU A 29 21.51 13.74 -28.72
C LEU A 29 20.38 12.91 -29.35
N SER A 30 20.73 12.09 -30.32
CA SER A 30 19.85 11.30 -31.18
C SER A 30 18.94 10.36 -30.42
N HIS A 31 17.72 10.26 -30.87
CA HIS A 31 16.68 9.36 -30.40
C HIS A 31 16.97 7.88 -30.62
N ASP A 32 16.92 7.11 -29.58
CA ASP A 32 16.74 5.66 -29.65
C ASP A 32 16.06 5.20 -28.35
N GLY A 33 14.76 4.96 -28.34
CA GLY A 33 14.11 4.40 -27.17
C GLY A 33 12.68 3.95 -27.41
N ILE A 34 12.44 2.67 -27.18
CA ILE A 34 11.12 2.07 -27.17
C ILE A 34 10.62 2.08 -25.72
N HIS A 35 9.45 2.64 -25.52
CA HIS A 35 8.80 2.61 -24.22
C HIS A 35 7.57 1.70 -24.29
N GLY A 36 7.65 0.56 -23.60
CA GLY A 36 6.53 -0.37 -23.48
C GLY A 36 5.70 -0.09 -22.22
N ILE A 37 4.39 -0.15 -22.35
CA ILE A 37 3.46 -0.21 -21.22
C ILE A 37 3.04 -1.65 -21.07
N LYS A 38 3.40 -2.30 -19.96
CA LYS A 38 2.99 -3.68 -19.67
C LYS A 38 1.50 -3.74 -19.36
N SER A 39 0.82 -4.72 -19.90
CA SER A 39 -0.52 -5.13 -19.51
C SER A 39 -0.58 -6.64 -19.57
N ASP A 40 -1.23 -7.23 -18.65
CA ASP A 40 -1.65 -8.63 -18.55
C ASP A 40 -0.58 -9.74 -18.71
N GLY A 41 -0.52 -10.62 -17.74
CA GLY A 41 0.42 -11.74 -17.60
C GLY A 41 1.35 -11.57 -16.41
N ASP A 42 1.84 -10.37 -16.20
CA ASP A 42 2.50 -9.96 -14.97
C ASP A 42 1.57 -8.99 -14.23
N LYS A 43 1.16 -9.35 -13.02
CA LYS A 43 0.21 -8.55 -12.22
C LYS A 43 0.74 -7.15 -11.89
N HIS A 44 2.05 -6.92 -12.01
CA HIS A 44 2.69 -5.65 -11.72
C HIS A 44 2.47 -4.58 -12.79
N GLY A 45 2.41 -4.95 -14.06
CA GLY A 45 2.31 -4.01 -15.19
C GLY A 45 0.90 -3.60 -15.60
N MET A 46 -0.16 -3.94 -14.84
CA MET A 46 -1.52 -3.60 -15.24
C MET A 46 -1.85 -2.13 -15.00
N PRO A 47 -2.47 -1.43 -15.97
CA PRO A 47 -2.98 -0.09 -15.77
C PRO A 47 -3.93 -0.03 -14.58
N GLN A 48 -3.74 0.96 -13.73
CA GLN A 48 -4.54 1.18 -12.54
C GLN A 48 -5.35 2.47 -12.69
N PHE A 49 -6.57 2.44 -12.17
CA PHE A 49 -7.45 3.59 -12.18
C PHE A 49 -8.09 3.79 -10.81
N ALA A 50 -7.83 4.94 -10.19
CA ALA A 50 -8.39 5.30 -8.90
C ALA A 50 -9.25 6.56 -9.04
N ILE A 51 -10.47 6.51 -8.47
CA ILE A 51 -11.42 7.62 -8.47
C ILE A 51 -11.72 8.02 -7.03
N VAL A 52 -11.64 9.31 -6.73
CA VAL A 52 -12.20 9.90 -5.53
C VAL A 52 -13.48 10.63 -5.91
N ALA A 53 -14.61 10.21 -5.37
CA ALA A 53 -15.92 10.74 -5.72
C ALA A 53 -16.79 10.97 -4.49
N SER A 54 -17.64 11.99 -4.52
CA SER A 54 -18.70 12.20 -3.54
C SER A 54 -20.07 11.85 -4.13
N ALA A 55 -20.95 11.27 -3.30
CA ALA A 55 -22.34 11.06 -3.68
C ALA A 55 -23.09 12.41 -3.78
N PRO A 56 -24.17 12.52 -4.58
CA PRO A 56 -24.94 13.76 -4.75
C PRO A 56 -25.52 14.36 -3.47
N ASP A 57 -25.73 13.55 -2.42
CA ASP A 57 -26.36 13.94 -1.16
C ASP A 57 -25.32 14.22 -0.05
N TYR A 58 -24.24 14.90 -0.38
CA TYR A 58 -23.16 15.23 0.54
C TYR A 58 -23.58 16.24 1.61
N VAL A 59 -23.45 15.87 2.89
CA VAL A 59 -23.53 16.78 4.04
C VAL A 59 -22.13 16.99 4.60
N GLN A 60 -21.59 18.19 4.40
CA GLN A 60 -20.31 18.57 4.97
C GLN A 60 -20.44 18.67 6.49
N ARG A 61 -19.77 17.80 7.23
CA ARG A 61 -19.57 17.95 8.67
C ARG A 61 -18.27 18.70 8.92
N SER A 62 -18.32 19.76 9.71
CA SER A 62 -17.11 20.49 10.08
C SER A 62 -16.31 19.71 11.13
N ALA A 63 -14.98 19.83 11.08
CA ALA A 63 -14.09 19.19 12.07
C ALA A 63 -14.37 19.65 13.52
N SER A 64 -15.09 20.76 13.71
CA SER A 64 -15.47 21.30 15.02
C SER A 64 -16.61 20.54 15.72
N GLU A 65 -17.27 19.60 15.07
CA GLU A 65 -18.35 18.79 15.67
C GLU A 65 -17.83 17.62 16.52
N PHE A 66 -16.52 17.41 16.58
CA PHE A 66 -15.90 16.34 17.35
C PHE A 66 -15.17 16.93 18.57
N ALA A 67 -15.85 16.92 19.74
CA ALA A 67 -15.19 17.22 21.01
C ALA A 67 -14.31 16.02 21.41
N PHE A 68 -13.00 16.23 21.48
CA PHE A 68 -12.05 15.24 21.97
C PHE A 68 -11.93 15.36 23.50
N GLY A 69 -12.11 14.23 24.22
CA GLY A 69 -11.84 14.10 25.65
C GLY A 69 -10.36 13.91 25.97
N ALA A 70 -10.02 13.19 27.04
CA ALA A 70 -8.64 12.80 27.33
C ALA A 70 -7.98 12.16 26.10
N THR A 71 -6.82 12.65 25.70
CA THR A 71 -6.34 12.53 24.32
C THR A 71 -5.19 11.56 24.15
N ALA A 72 -4.47 11.20 25.24
CA ALA A 72 -3.31 10.31 25.18
C ALA A 72 -3.66 8.89 25.65
N PHE A 73 -3.17 7.88 24.93
CA PHE A 73 -3.33 6.46 25.23
C PHE A 73 -2.22 5.65 24.54
N SER A 74 -2.11 4.36 24.89
CA SER A 74 -1.08 3.49 24.28
C SER A 74 -1.70 2.33 23.51
N VAL A 75 -0.99 1.94 22.44
CA VAL A 75 -1.14 0.70 21.69
C VAL A 75 0.15 -0.08 21.79
N ILE A 76 0.08 -1.39 22.03
CA ILE A 76 1.25 -2.25 22.12
C ILE A 76 1.39 -3.07 20.84
N GLY A 77 2.60 -3.11 20.28
CA GLY A 77 2.97 -4.02 19.22
C GLY A 77 3.77 -5.20 19.77
N LEU A 78 3.29 -6.42 19.51
CA LEU A 78 3.99 -7.66 19.84
C LEU A 78 4.57 -8.26 18.56
N PRO A 79 5.86 -8.07 18.28
CA PRO A 79 6.50 -8.70 17.12
C PRO A 79 6.75 -10.18 17.39
N ASP A 80 6.97 -10.89 16.36
CA ASP A 80 7.38 -12.29 16.17
C ASP A 80 7.73 -13.06 17.45
N THR A 81 6.74 -13.77 18.00
CA THR A 81 6.89 -14.52 19.26
C THR A 81 7.24 -16.00 19.04
N GLN A 82 7.55 -16.39 17.82
CA GLN A 82 7.80 -17.77 17.41
C GLN A 82 8.88 -18.48 18.24
N ASN A 83 10.01 -17.79 18.49
CA ASN A 83 11.10 -18.34 19.28
C ASN A 83 10.74 -18.45 20.76
N TYR A 84 9.88 -17.57 21.26
CA TYR A 84 9.34 -17.71 22.61
C TYR A 84 8.44 -18.94 22.72
N SER A 85 7.47 -19.10 21.81
CA SER A 85 6.57 -20.25 21.80
C SER A 85 7.32 -21.57 21.66
N SER A 86 8.42 -21.59 20.88
CA SER A 86 9.23 -22.79 20.71
C SER A 86 10.13 -23.08 21.91
N THR A 87 10.81 -22.09 22.49
CA THR A 87 11.93 -22.30 23.41
C THR A 87 11.86 -21.47 24.70
N TYR A 88 11.32 -20.24 24.66
CA TYR A 88 11.35 -19.31 25.79
C TYR A 88 9.95 -18.80 26.20
N PRO A 89 8.97 -19.69 26.47
CA PRO A 89 7.57 -19.28 26.67
C PRO A 89 7.36 -18.33 27.85
N GLN A 90 8.26 -18.35 28.84
CA GLN A 90 8.22 -17.43 29.97
C GLN A 90 8.45 -15.96 29.56
N ILE A 91 9.18 -15.71 28.45
CA ILE A 91 9.39 -14.35 27.93
C ILE A 91 8.09 -13.82 27.30
N PHE A 92 7.41 -14.65 26.51
CA PHE A 92 6.12 -14.29 25.95
C PHE A 92 5.08 -13.99 27.04
N THR A 93 5.00 -14.87 28.06
CA THR A 93 4.11 -14.66 29.20
C THR A 93 4.47 -13.37 29.95
N ALA A 94 5.77 -13.09 30.15
CA ALA A 94 6.20 -11.85 30.81
C ALA A 94 5.82 -10.58 30.02
N GLN A 95 5.82 -10.64 28.69
CA GLN A 95 5.34 -9.52 27.86
C GLN A 95 3.85 -9.27 28.09
N THR A 96 3.01 -10.30 28.01
CA THR A 96 1.57 -10.17 28.18
C THR A 96 1.15 -9.83 29.61
N GLU A 97 1.82 -10.37 30.64
CA GLU A 97 1.64 -9.98 32.04
C GLU A 97 2.00 -8.51 32.25
N TRP A 98 3.15 -8.05 31.73
CA TRP A 98 3.54 -6.65 31.82
C TRP A 98 2.52 -5.72 31.16
N VAL A 99 1.96 -6.09 30.00
CA VAL A 99 0.91 -5.32 29.32
C VAL A 99 -0.32 -5.16 30.21
N VAL A 100 -0.75 -6.23 30.88
CA VAL A 100 -1.89 -6.19 31.81
C VAL A 100 -1.58 -5.34 33.02
N ASP A 101 -0.38 -5.48 33.61
CA ASP A 101 0.07 -4.71 34.78
C ASP A 101 0.16 -3.20 34.46
N GLN A 102 0.59 -2.86 33.24
CA GLN A 102 0.73 -1.47 32.82
C GLN A 102 -0.54 -0.89 32.17
N ARG A 103 -1.63 -1.66 32.05
CA ARG A 103 -2.88 -1.24 31.40
C ARG A 103 -3.33 0.15 31.86
N ALA A 104 -3.37 0.39 33.18
CA ALA A 104 -3.88 1.64 33.75
C ALA A 104 -2.85 2.77 33.71
N SER A 105 -1.56 2.48 33.93
CA SER A 105 -0.49 3.48 34.00
C SER A 105 -0.15 4.06 32.63
N LEU A 106 -0.23 3.25 31.57
CA LEU A 106 0.02 3.64 30.18
C LEU A 106 -1.27 3.84 29.37
N ASP A 107 -2.45 3.71 29.98
CA ASP A 107 -3.75 3.73 29.31
C ASP A 107 -3.76 2.85 28.05
N ILE A 108 -3.35 1.56 28.20
CA ILE A 108 -3.25 0.62 27.06
C ILE A 108 -4.66 0.28 26.57
N ARG A 109 -4.94 0.59 25.30
CA ARG A 109 -6.26 0.44 24.68
C ARG A 109 -6.34 -0.68 23.65
N PHE A 110 -5.21 -1.05 23.07
CA PHE A 110 -5.16 -2.09 22.05
C PHE A 110 -3.79 -2.78 22.03
N ILE A 111 -3.78 -4.05 21.65
CA ILE A 111 -2.56 -4.82 21.40
C ILE A 111 -2.63 -5.40 19.98
N SER A 112 -1.56 -5.24 19.21
CA SER A 112 -1.41 -5.80 17.86
C SER A 112 -0.28 -6.81 17.84
N HIS A 113 -0.55 -8.04 17.43
CA HIS A 113 0.48 -9.06 17.21
C HIS A 113 0.81 -9.13 15.72
N TYR A 114 2.10 -9.12 15.37
CA TYR A 114 2.58 -8.94 14.00
C TYR A 114 2.73 -10.24 13.20
N GLY A 115 2.30 -11.37 13.73
CA GLY A 115 2.42 -12.68 13.12
C GLY A 115 3.57 -13.51 13.70
N ASP A 116 3.80 -14.68 13.13
CA ASP A 116 4.76 -15.67 13.63
C ASP A 116 4.61 -15.92 15.13
N ILE A 117 3.39 -16.32 15.50
CA ILE A 117 3.01 -16.65 16.87
C ILE A 117 3.75 -17.91 17.34
N VAL A 118 3.95 -18.84 16.42
CA VAL A 118 4.69 -20.11 16.64
C VAL A 118 5.79 -20.29 15.60
N ASN A 119 6.80 -21.09 15.90
CA ASN A 119 7.90 -21.38 14.98
C ASN A 119 7.58 -22.50 13.97
N ASN A 120 6.63 -23.36 14.27
CA ASN A 120 6.23 -24.47 13.41
C ASN A 120 4.72 -24.70 13.52
N ALA A 121 3.98 -24.45 12.47
CA ALA A 121 2.52 -24.55 12.46
C ALA A 121 1.99 -25.95 12.83
N ASP A 122 2.75 -27.02 12.61
CA ASP A 122 2.37 -28.40 12.94
C ASP A 122 2.66 -28.82 14.38
N GLN A 123 3.35 -27.99 15.18
CA GLN A 123 3.78 -28.32 16.54
C GLN A 123 2.80 -27.82 17.61
N LEU A 124 1.85 -28.64 18.02
CA LEU A 124 0.79 -28.27 18.97
C LEU A 124 1.32 -27.70 20.28
N VAL A 125 2.48 -28.19 20.78
CA VAL A 125 3.07 -27.69 22.03
C VAL A 125 3.43 -26.19 21.95
N GLN A 126 3.78 -25.70 20.77
CA GLN A 126 4.08 -24.28 20.58
C GLN A 126 2.78 -23.46 20.63
N TRP A 127 1.72 -23.97 19.99
CA TRP A 127 0.39 -23.37 20.07
C TRP A 127 -0.17 -23.33 21.48
N ASP A 128 0.01 -24.42 22.26
CA ASP A 128 -0.42 -24.46 23.67
C ASP A 128 0.30 -23.37 24.49
N ARG A 129 1.61 -23.20 24.29
CA ARG A 129 2.40 -22.18 24.99
C ARG A 129 1.98 -20.75 24.57
N ALA A 130 1.82 -20.51 23.28
CA ALA A 130 1.31 -19.25 22.77
C ALA A 130 -0.10 -18.94 23.33
N ASN A 131 -0.96 -19.97 23.38
CA ASN A 131 -2.31 -19.85 23.94
C ASN A 131 -2.29 -19.50 25.44
N ILE A 132 -1.37 -20.05 26.21
CA ILE A 132 -1.19 -19.69 27.62
C ILE A 132 -0.78 -18.22 27.75
N SER A 133 0.24 -17.79 27.01
CA SER A 133 0.73 -16.42 27.06
C SER A 133 -0.31 -15.40 26.62
N MET A 134 -0.98 -15.63 25.49
CA MET A 134 -2.04 -14.74 25.01
C MET A 134 -3.32 -14.84 25.85
N GLY A 135 -3.53 -15.97 26.55
CA GLY A 135 -4.62 -16.17 27.51
C GLY A 135 -4.61 -15.18 28.67
N VAL A 136 -3.44 -14.64 29.04
CA VAL A 136 -3.30 -13.56 30.02
C VAL A 136 -4.08 -12.31 29.58
N LEU A 137 -4.05 -12.00 28.29
CA LEU A 137 -4.81 -10.88 27.72
C LEU A 137 -6.32 -11.17 27.72
N ASP A 138 -6.72 -12.41 27.43
CA ASP A 138 -8.13 -12.83 27.45
C ASP A 138 -8.73 -12.74 28.86
N GLU A 139 -8.00 -13.22 29.87
CA GLU A 139 -8.40 -13.19 31.28
C GLU A 139 -8.54 -11.76 31.80
N ALA A 140 -7.71 -10.85 31.33
CA ALA A 140 -7.78 -9.43 31.68
C ALA A 140 -8.77 -8.63 30.82
N ASP A 141 -9.49 -9.27 29.90
CA ASP A 141 -10.40 -8.64 28.93
C ASP A 141 -9.75 -7.47 28.17
N MET A 142 -8.51 -7.71 27.68
CA MET A 142 -7.79 -6.77 26.84
C MET A 142 -8.28 -6.86 25.40
N ILE A 143 -8.26 -5.72 24.69
CA ILE A 143 -8.60 -5.68 23.27
C ILE A 143 -7.33 -5.94 22.46
N TYR A 144 -7.35 -6.98 21.62
CA TYR A 144 -6.20 -7.30 20.78
C TYR A 144 -6.60 -7.92 19.45
N GLY A 145 -5.68 -7.88 18.50
CA GLY A 145 -5.77 -8.55 17.22
C GLY A 145 -4.49 -9.29 16.88
N VAL A 146 -4.61 -10.28 16.01
CA VAL A 146 -3.51 -11.11 15.52
C VAL A 146 -3.64 -11.31 14.02
N CYS A 147 -2.52 -11.38 13.30
CA CYS A 147 -2.46 -11.91 11.95
C CYS A 147 -1.57 -13.16 11.93
N PRO A 148 -1.77 -14.13 11.03
CA PRO A 148 -0.84 -15.23 10.89
C PRO A 148 0.41 -14.78 10.13
N GLY A 149 1.59 -15.24 10.58
CA GLY A 149 2.83 -15.18 9.83
C GLY A 149 3.08 -16.45 9.03
N ASN A 150 4.22 -16.54 8.32
CA ASN A 150 4.54 -17.71 7.50
C ASN A 150 4.81 -18.97 8.35
N HIS A 151 5.36 -18.82 9.53
CA HIS A 151 5.56 -19.93 10.49
C HIS A 151 4.25 -20.44 11.11
N ASP A 152 3.19 -19.64 11.09
CA ASP A 152 1.87 -20.02 11.57
C ASP A 152 1.07 -20.85 10.57
N ILE A 153 1.45 -20.80 9.29
CA ILE A 153 0.72 -21.40 8.17
C ILE A 153 1.53 -22.41 7.36
N THR A 154 2.80 -22.62 7.69
CA THR A 154 3.65 -23.63 7.07
C THR A 154 4.41 -24.43 8.14
N ALA A 155 4.82 -25.66 7.83
CA ALA A 155 5.46 -26.55 8.81
C ALA A 155 6.81 -26.02 9.35
N SER A 156 7.52 -25.21 8.57
CA SER A 156 8.86 -24.73 8.92
C SER A 156 9.11 -23.27 8.59
N GLY A 157 8.07 -22.49 8.29
CA GLY A 157 8.23 -21.11 7.88
C GLY A 157 8.87 -20.89 6.49
N SER A 158 9.16 -21.97 5.76
CA SER A 158 9.82 -21.88 4.45
C SER A 158 8.82 -21.80 3.31
N SER A 159 9.15 -21.02 2.26
CA SER A 159 8.36 -20.97 1.03
C SER A 159 8.31 -22.33 0.33
N GLY A 160 7.22 -22.59 -0.39
CA GLY A 160 7.01 -23.86 -1.09
C GLY A 160 6.60 -25.03 -0.20
N GLN A 161 6.45 -24.84 1.10
CA GLN A 161 5.88 -25.83 2.02
C GLN A 161 4.36 -25.90 1.89
N PRO A 162 3.73 -27.03 2.28
CA PRO A 162 2.27 -27.10 2.34
C PRO A 162 1.68 -26.02 3.26
N TYR A 163 0.62 -25.38 2.77
CA TYR A 163 -0.19 -24.46 3.55
C TYR A 163 -1.08 -25.20 4.55
N ILE A 164 -0.90 -24.95 5.85
CA ILE A 164 -1.55 -25.67 6.95
C ILE A 164 -2.17 -24.71 7.99
N PRO A 165 -3.22 -23.97 7.67
CA PRO A 165 -3.80 -22.95 8.55
C PRO A 165 -4.60 -23.52 9.73
N SER A 166 -4.80 -24.83 9.82
CA SER A 166 -5.76 -25.46 10.72
C SER A 166 -5.50 -25.20 12.20
N ASN A 167 -4.24 -25.19 12.62
CA ASN A 167 -3.88 -24.92 14.01
C ASN A 167 -4.04 -23.43 14.34
N TYR A 168 -3.62 -22.51 13.46
CA TYR A 168 -3.90 -21.10 13.63
C TYR A 168 -5.41 -20.85 13.82
N LEU A 169 -6.25 -21.40 12.96
CA LEU A 169 -7.70 -21.26 13.03
C LEU A 169 -8.28 -21.84 14.33
N SER A 170 -7.68 -22.92 14.85
CA SER A 170 -8.14 -23.56 16.09
C SER A 170 -7.79 -22.75 17.34
N TYR A 171 -6.61 -22.10 17.38
CA TYR A 171 -6.11 -21.37 18.55
C TYR A 171 -6.39 -19.88 18.50
N PHE A 172 -6.26 -19.24 17.31
CA PHE A 172 -6.36 -17.79 17.11
C PHE A 172 -7.37 -17.38 16.04
N GLY A 173 -8.13 -18.33 15.53
CA GLY A 173 -9.21 -18.07 14.58
C GLY A 173 -10.44 -17.39 15.22
N PRO A 174 -11.50 -17.17 14.45
CA PRO A 174 -12.68 -16.39 14.85
C PRO A 174 -13.37 -16.88 16.14
N SER A 175 -13.27 -18.18 16.45
CA SER A 175 -13.89 -18.76 17.66
C SER A 175 -13.33 -18.21 18.96
N ARG A 176 -12.04 -17.82 19.00
CA ARG A 176 -11.39 -17.20 20.16
C ARG A 176 -12.03 -15.87 20.53
N PHE A 177 -12.46 -15.13 19.56
CA PHE A 177 -13.01 -13.77 19.72
C PHE A 177 -14.54 -13.73 19.74
N ALA A 178 -15.18 -14.87 19.60
CA ALA A 178 -16.64 -14.95 19.54
C ALA A 178 -17.31 -14.32 20.76
N GLY A 179 -18.27 -13.42 20.52
CA GLY A 179 -19.00 -12.74 21.60
C GLY A 179 -18.30 -11.51 22.20
N LYS A 180 -17.07 -11.19 21.82
CA LYS A 180 -16.41 -9.95 22.22
C LYS A 180 -17.00 -8.77 21.46
N SER A 181 -17.45 -7.73 22.19
CA SER A 181 -18.12 -6.56 21.59
C SER A 181 -17.22 -5.73 20.68
N TRP A 182 -15.92 -5.81 20.88
CA TRP A 182 -14.90 -5.14 20.10
C TRP A 182 -14.43 -5.92 18.86
N TYR A 183 -14.82 -7.20 18.74
CA TYR A 183 -14.49 -8.01 17.56
C TYR A 183 -15.48 -7.73 16.45
N GLY A 184 -15.00 -7.09 15.38
CA GLY A 184 -15.85 -6.72 14.24
C GLY A 184 -16.18 -7.89 13.32
N GLY A 185 -15.30 -8.90 13.26
CA GLY A 185 -15.47 -10.11 12.47
C GLY A 185 -14.20 -10.57 11.77
N SER A 186 -14.36 -11.60 10.95
CA SER A 186 -13.28 -12.19 10.15
C SER A 186 -13.66 -12.32 8.68
N SER A 187 -12.64 -12.55 7.85
CA SER A 187 -12.81 -12.99 6.48
C SER A 187 -13.50 -14.37 6.42
N PRO A 188 -14.02 -14.77 5.25
CA PRO A 188 -14.59 -16.11 5.06
C PRO A 188 -13.61 -17.25 5.32
N SER A 189 -12.32 -17.04 5.13
CA SER A 189 -11.26 -17.99 5.47
C SER A 189 -11.01 -18.09 6.98
N GLY A 190 -11.34 -17.05 7.74
CA GLY A 190 -11.01 -16.90 9.15
C GLY A 190 -9.56 -16.45 9.42
N MET A 191 -8.75 -16.25 8.38
CA MET A 191 -7.33 -15.92 8.48
C MET A 191 -7.08 -14.43 8.71
N SER A 192 -8.01 -13.58 8.29
CA SER A 192 -7.96 -12.13 8.51
C SER A 192 -9.13 -11.69 9.39
N SER A 193 -8.92 -10.65 10.20
CA SER A 193 -9.94 -10.15 11.13
C SER A 193 -9.82 -8.65 11.36
N TYR A 194 -10.85 -8.04 11.96
CA TYR A 194 -10.78 -6.66 12.37
C TYR A 194 -11.43 -6.44 13.74
N GLN A 195 -10.91 -5.47 14.46
CA GLN A 195 -11.30 -5.11 15.81
C GLN A 195 -11.57 -3.61 15.90
N TYR A 196 -12.43 -3.24 16.83
CA TYR A 196 -12.70 -1.85 17.19
C TYR A 196 -12.12 -1.50 18.56
N PHE A 197 -11.59 -0.30 18.68
CA PHE A 197 -11.30 0.30 19.98
C PHE A 197 -11.53 1.80 19.95
N SER A 198 -11.89 2.37 21.12
CA SER A 198 -12.15 3.80 21.26
C SER A 198 -11.17 4.38 22.27
N ALA A 199 -10.44 5.40 21.87
CA ALA A 199 -9.48 6.10 22.74
C ALA A 199 -9.24 7.52 22.25
N GLY A 200 -8.87 8.44 23.14
CA GLY A 200 -8.59 9.83 22.80
C GLY A 200 -9.73 10.55 22.07
N GLY A 201 -11.00 10.16 22.29
CA GLY A 201 -12.15 10.70 21.58
C GLY A 201 -12.30 10.24 20.12
N VAL A 202 -11.52 9.25 19.68
CA VAL A 202 -11.55 8.69 18.32
C VAL A 202 -11.92 7.21 18.40
N GLU A 203 -12.77 6.77 17.48
CA GLU A 203 -13.03 5.35 17.24
C GLU A 203 -12.08 4.85 16.14
N PHE A 204 -11.27 3.87 16.47
CA PHE A 204 -10.30 3.24 15.57
C PHE A 204 -10.79 1.87 15.09
N LEU A 205 -10.30 1.48 13.93
CA LEU A 205 -10.38 0.13 13.44
C LEU A 205 -8.96 -0.43 13.30
N SER A 206 -8.71 -1.61 13.83
CA SER A 206 -7.49 -2.37 13.58
C SER A 206 -7.81 -3.53 12.65
N LEU A 207 -7.13 -3.61 11.52
CA LEU A 207 -7.32 -4.61 10.47
C LEU A 207 -6.10 -5.52 10.43
N HIS A 208 -6.28 -6.81 10.74
CA HIS A 208 -5.25 -7.81 10.74
C HIS A 208 -5.44 -8.71 9.52
N ILE A 209 -4.44 -8.75 8.64
CA ILE A 209 -4.53 -9.43 7.35
C ILE A 209 -3.48 -10.54 7.27
N GLU A 210 -3.90 -11.68 6.72
CA GLU A 210 -3.08 -12.85 6.46
C GLU A 210 -1.76 -12.48 5.75
N CYS A 211 -0.68 -13.15 6.15
CA CYS A 211 0.63 -13.06 5.51
C CYS A 211 0.53 -13.28 3.99
N ASP A 212 1.25 -12.47 3.19
CA ASP A 212 1.17 -12.49 1.73
C ASP A 212 -0.28 -12.43 1.23
N THR A 213 -0.98 -11.41 1.62
CA THR A 213 -2.43 -11.24 1.48
C THR A 213 -2.98 -11.75 0.14
N PRO A 214 -3.83 -12.77 0.12
CA PRO A 214 -4.44 -13.21 -1.12
C PRO A 214 -5.52 -12.25 -1.60
N VAL A 215 -5.70 -12.17 -2.92
CA VAL A 215 -6.67 -11.25 -3.55
C VAL A 215 -8.10 -11.41 -2.98
N ARG A 216 -8.49 -12.62 -2.59
CA ARG A 216 -9.80 -12.88 -1.95
C ARG A 216 -9.98 -12.13 -0.63
N GLU A 217 -8.90 -11.99 0.16
CA GLU A 217 -8.93 -11.25 1.43
C GLU A 217 -9.08 -9.75 1.19
N LEU A 218 -8.50 -9.21 0.12
CA LEU A 218 -8.62 -7.81 -0.24
C LEU A 218 -10.07 -7.41 -0.53
N ALA A 219 -10.84 -8.26 -1.19
CA ALA A 219 -12.26 -7.99 -1.48
C ALA A 219 -13.10 -7.91 -0.19
N TRP A 220 -12.83 -8.80 0.77
CA TRP A 220 -13.46 -8.75 2.10
C TRP A 220 -13.02 -7.50 2.87
N ALA A 221 -11.72 -7.24 2.95
CA ALA A 221 -11.16 -6.10 3.65
C ALA A 221 -11.68 -4.77 3.10
N GLN A 222 -11.85 -4.66 1.77
CA GLN A 222 -12.47 -3.49 1.14
C GLN A 222 -13.91 -3.29 1.64
N GLY A 223 -14.68 -4.35 1.74
CA GLY A 223 -16.04 -4.28 2.31
C GLY A 223 -16.04 -3.81 3.77
N VAL A 224 -15.06 -4.23 4.58
CA VAL A 224 -14.89 -3.76 5.96
C VAL A 224 -14.57 -2.27 6.00
N LEU A 225 -13.61 -1.80 5.19
CA LEU A 225 -13.23 -0.39 5.13
C LEU A 225 -14.39 0.48 4.61
N ASP A 226 -15.12 0.00 3.62
CA ASP A 226 -16.29 0.68 3.07
C ASP A 226 -17.42 0.88 4.09
N ALA A 227 -17.60 -0.08 5.00
CA ALA A 227 -18.57 0.01 6.08
C ALA A 227 -18.11 0.88 7.26
N ASN A 228 -16.82 1.19 7.35
CA ASN A 228 -16.19 1.86 8.50
C ASN A 228 -15.36 3.10 8.12
N ARG A 229 -15.82 3.86 7.15
CA ARG A 229 -15.09 5.00 6.56
C ARG A 229 -14.79 6.14 7.54
N ASP A 230 -15.56 6.24 8.61
CA ASP A 230 -15.43 7.26 9.65
C ASP A 230 -14.38 6.93 10.71
N ARG A 231 -13.63 5.83 10.55
CA ARG A 231 -12.61 5.36 11.48
C ARG A 231 -11.21 5.43 10.85
N PRO A 232 -10.22 6.04 11.53
CA PRO A 232 -8.82 5.82 11.18
C PRO A 232 -8.46 4.34 11.37
N VAL A 233 -7.67 3.80 10.46
CA VAL A 233 -7.35 2.37 10.38
C VAL A 233 -5.86 2.14 10.60
N MET A 234 -5.53 1.26 11.55
CA MET A 234 -4.24 0.58 11.65
C MET A 234 -4.37 -0.76 10.93
N LEU A 235 -3.44 -1.06 10.05
CA LEU A 235 -3.35 -2.34 9.36
C LEU A 235 -2.14 -3.09 9.90
N THR A 236 -2.31 -4.38 10.18
CA THR A 236 -1.23 -5.28 10.58
C THR A 236 -1.21 -6.46 9.63
N THR A 237 -0.06 -6.75 9.09
CA THR A 237 0.25 -7.98 8.34
C THR A 237 1.65 -8.43 8.73
N HIS A 238 2.08 -9.61 8.27
CA HIS A 238 3.35 -10.14 8.74
C HIS A 238 4.53 -9.73 7.85
N ARG A 239 4.63 -10.27 6.63
CA ARG A 239 5.74 -10.01 5.69
C ARG A 239 5.41 -8.79 4.81
N TYR A 240 6.03 -7.65 5.09
CA TYR A 240 5.67 -6.43 4.36
C TYR A 240 6.85 -5.49 4.09
N LEU A 241 7.61 -5.08 5.10
CA LEU A 241 8.80 -4.23 4.96
C LEU A 241 10.07 -5.03 5.17
N GLN A 242 11.16 -4.57 4.55
CA GLN A 242 12.54 -5.00 4.79
C GLN A 242 13.43 -3.75 4.78
N ASP A 243 14.48 -3.72 5.62
CA ASP A 243 15.46 -2.63 5.58
C ASP A 243 16.22 -2.65 4.24
N ALA A 244 16.31 -1.48 3.62
CA ALA A 244 17.04 -1.32 2.38
C ALA A 244 18.56 -1.46 2.54
N GLU A 245 19.09 -1.30 3.77
CA GLU A 245 20.54 -1.32 4.05
C GLU A 245 21.08 -2.73 4.34
N ASP A 246 20.26 -3.66 4.79
CA ASP A 246 20.70 -5.02 5.15
C ASP A 246 20.83 -5.97 3.94
N TYR A 247 20.89 -5.42 2.75
CA TYR A 247 20.97 -6.22 1.53
C TYR A 247 22.40 -6.68 1.27
N THR A 248 22.70 -7.94 1.55
CA THR A 248 24.03 -8.58 1.35
C THR A 248 24.51 -8.57 -0.10
N SER A 249 23.70 -8.18 -1.07
CA SER A 249 24.04 -8.10 -2.51
C SER A 249 24.61 -6.75 -2.94
N GLY A 250 24.55 -5.71 -2.11
CA GLY A 250 25.08 -4.38 -2.42
C GLY A 250 24.30 -3.59 -3.48
N VAL A 251 23.09 -4.00 -3.81
CA VAL A 251 22.19 -3.27 -4.73
C VAL A 251 21.15 -2.52 -3.89
N PRO A 252 21.03 -1.18 -3.96
CA PRO A 252 20.04 -0.44 -3.23
C PRO A 252 18.61 -0.85 -3.63
N LEU A 253 17.71 -1.03 -2.68
CA LEU A 253 16.28 -1.12 -2.93
C LEU A 253 15.79 0.21 -3.51
N VAL A 254 15.33 0.23 -4.73
CA VAL A 254 15.34 1.43 -5.57
C VAL A 254 14.24 2.42 -5.26
N SER A 255 13.16 2.08 -4.52
CA SER A 255 12.09 3.06 -4.26
C SER A 255 11.22 2.82 -3.03
N SER A 256 11.20 1.63 -2.44
CA SER A 256 10.46 1.36 -1.21
C SER A 256 11.06 0.18 -0.47
N GLY A 257 11.01 0.21 0.86
CA GLY A 257 11.38 -0.95 1.70
C GLY A 257 10.36 -2.08 1.67
N ARG A 258 9.35 -2.07 0.81
CA ARG A 258 8.36 -3.14 0.70
C ARG A 258 8.92 -4.35 -0.02
N TYR A 259 8.72 -5.52 0.55
CA TYR A 259 9.24 -6.80 0.04
C TYR A 259 8.24 -7.50 -0.90
N PRO A 260 8.69 -8.16 -1.97
CA PRO A 260 9.96 -7.88 -2.59
C PRO A 260 9.88 -6.55 -3.31
N SER A 261 10.97 -5.80 -3.27
CA SER A 261 11.16 -4.85 -4.33
C SER A 261 11.35 -5.64 -5.63
N VAL A 262 10.88 -5.13 -6.73
CA VAL A 262 10.63 -5.75 -8.04
C VAL A 262 11.81 -6.54 -8.67
N TRP A 263 12.95 -6.64 -7.99
CA TRP A 263 14.27 -6.95 -8.58
C TRP A 263 14.86 -8.32 -8.28
N TYR A 264 14.27 -9.14 -7.41
CA TYR A 264 14.92 -10.39 -7.03
C TYR A 264 14.03 -11.60 -7.29
N GLY A 265 14.69 -12.65 -7.75
CA GLY A 265 14.12 -13.97 -7.97
C GLY A 265 13.28 -14.39 -6.78
N VAL A 266 12.03 -14.02 -6.88
CA VAL A 266 11.06 -13.92 -5.81
C VAL A 266 10.88 -15.27 -5.15
N GLU A 267 11.12 -15.34 -3.85
CA GLU A 267 10.51 -16.40 -3.07
C GLU A 267 9.01 -16.39 -3.31
N GLY A 268 8.44 -17.54 -3.64
CA GLY A 268 6.99 -17.68 -3.78
C GLY A 268 6.28 -17.21 -2.52
N THR A 269 5.03 -16.83 -2.66
CA THR A 269 4.18 -16.48 -1.52
C THR A 269 3.95 -17.69 -0.62
N TYR A 270 3.90 -17.48 0.68
CA TYR A 270 3.58 -18.51 1.69
C TYR A 270 2.09 -18.87 1.67
N THR A 271 1.26 -17.90 1.35
CA THR A 271 -0.19 -18.08 1.20
C THR A 271 -0.52 -18.36 -0.27
N PRO A 272 -1.35 -19.38 -0.58
CA PRO A 272 -1.82 -19.64 -1.93
C PRO A 272 -2.55 -18.42 -2.51
N ASP A 273 -2.25 -18.06 -3.75
CA ASP A 273 -2.77 -16.86 -4.44
C ASP A 273 -2.44 -15.53 -3.70
N GLY A 274 -1.38 -15.54 -2.90
CA GLY A 274 -0.88 -14.36 -2.22
C GLY A 274 -0.27 -13.36 -3.20
N ILE A 275 -0.23 -12.10 -2.78
CA ILE A 275 0.41 -11.01 -3.51
C ILE A 275 1.59 -10.47 -2.72
N GLN A 276 2.48 -9.79 -3.41
CA GLN A 276 3.66 -9.19 -2.83
C GLN A 276 3.33 -7.86 -2.14
N SER A 277 4.22 -7.39 -1.27
CA SER A 277 3.99 -6.21 -0.43
C SER A 277 3.77 -4.92 -1.24
N GLU A 278 4.53 -4.73 -2.34
CA GLU A 278 4.32 -3.56 -3.20
C GLU A 278 2.97 -3.63 -3.92
N GLU A 279 2.56 -4.80 -4.40
CA GLU A 279 1.22 -5.01 -4.96
C GLU A 279 0.14 -4.73 -3.92
N PHE A 280 0.32 -5.24 -2.69
CA PHE A 280 -0.61 -4.99 -1.59
C PHE A 280 -0.74 -3.49 -1.29
N PHE A 281 0.38 -2.75 -1.26
CA PHE A 281 0.34 -1.31 -1.10
C PHE A 281 -0.42 -0.64 -2.24
N GLN A 282 -0.04 -0.88 -3.49
CA GLN A 282 -0.61 -0.20 -4.65
C GLN A 282 -2.08 -0.57 -4.88
N TRP A 283 -2.44 -1.85 -4.67
CA TRP A 283 -3.77 -2.34 -4.98
C TRP A 283 -4.78 -2.08 -3.87
N PHE A 284 -4.33 -1.99 -2.62
CA PHE A 284 -5.22 -1.88 -1.47
C PHE A 284 -4.87 -0.71 -0.54
N ILE A 285 -3.69 -0.70 0.08
CA ILE A 285 -3.38 0.24 1.16
C ILE A 285 -3.47 1.69 0.64
N ARG A 286 -2.78 1.96 -0.45
CA ARG A 286 -2.72 3.30 -1.05
C ARG A 286 -4.10 3.82 -1.47
N LYS A 287 -5.00 2.94 -1.89
CA LYS A 287 -6.36 3.28 -2.34
C LYS A 287 -7.36 3.53 -1.20
N ASN A 288 -6.98 3.21 0.03
CA ASN A 288 -7.84 3.33 1.22
C ASN A 288 -7.32 4.42 2.17
N PRO A 289 -7.72 5.68 1.99
CA PRO A 289 -7.18 6.82 2.74
C PRO A 289 -7.45 6.80 4.24
N SER A 290 -8.32 5.94 4.74
CA SER A 290 -8.50 5.74 6.18
C SER A 290 -7.33 4.99 6.83
N ILE A 291 -6.48 4.30 6.07
CA ILE A 291 -5.30 3.61 6.58
C ILE A 291 -4.18 4.63 6.81
N PHE A 292 -3.81 4.83 8.08
CA PHE A 292 -2.72 5.75 8.45
C PHE A 292 -1.43 5.05 8.82
N MET A 293 -1.50 3.75 9.18
CA MET A 293 -0.35 2.96 9.63
C MET A 293 -0.44 1.53 9.12
N VAL A 294 0.72 0.98 8.75
CA VAL A 294 0.93 -0.45 8.49
C VAL A 294 2.01 -0.93 9.45
N GLN A 295 1.75 -2.03 10.15
CA GLN A 295 2.65 -2.68 11.09
C GLN A 295 2.99 -4.08 10.58
N CYS A 296 4.27 -4.48 10.68
CA CYS A 296 4.72 -5.79 10.22
C CYS A 296 5.90 -6.33 11.05
N GLY A 297 6.18 -7.62 10.87
CA GLY A 297 7.32 -8.37 11.39
C GLY A 297 8.10 -9.06 10.26
N HIS A 298 8.51 -10.32 10.46
CA HIS A 298 9.17 -11.22 9.52
C HIS A 298 10.65 -10.96 9.25
N PHE A 299 11.04 -9.74 8.95
CA PHE A 299 12.46 -9.40 8.73
C PHE A 299 13.07 -8.96 10.06
N HIS A 300 14.20 -9.57 10.43
CA HIS A 300 14.80 -9.52 11.77
C HIS A 300 15.48 -8.19 12.08
N GLU A 301 14.70 -7.11 12.07
CA GLU A 301 15.22 -5.75 12.18
C GLU A 301 14.13 -4.74 12.58
N GLU A 302 14.52 -3.50 12.72
CA GLU A 302 13.62 -2.35 12.87
C GLU A 302 13.80 -1.45 11.65
N PHE A 303 12.70 -1.10 10.99
CA PHE A 303 12.72 -0.20 9.84
C PHE A 303 11.42 0.60 9.74
N ARG A 304 11.46 1.76 9.11
CA ARG A 304 10.28 2.58 8.84
C ARG A 304 10.39 3.35 7.55
N GLN A 305 9.24 3.59 6.95
CA GLN A 305 9.10 4.53 5.84
C GLN A 305 7.76 5.24 5.90
N VAL A 306 7.60 6.28 5.09
CA VAL A 306 6.35 7.00 4.92
C VAL A 306 6.02 7.08 3.45
N SER A 307 4.86 6.54 3.09
CA SER A 307 4.31 6.62 1.74
C SER A 307 3.11 7.57 1.70
N THR A 308 2.61 7.86 0.50
CA THR A 308 1.46 8.74 0.33
C THR A 308 0.30 7.98 -0.31
N ASN A 309 -0.89 8.05 0.29
CA ASN A 309 -2.10 7.47 -0.27
C ASN A 309 -2.73 8.35 -1.37
N VAL A 310 -3.81 7.88 -1.99
CA VAL A 310 -4.51 8.60 -3.07
C VAL A 310 -5.12 9.96 -2.65
N ALA A 311 -5.32 10.19 -1.36
CA ALA A 311 -5.80 11.47 -0.84
C ALA A 311 -4.65 12.43 -0.46
N GLY A 312 -3.39 12.05 -0.72
CA GLY A 312 -2.23 12.85 -0.36
C GLY A 312 -1.86 12.78 1.13
N LEU A 313 -2.47 11.86 1.90
CA LEU A 313 -2.18 11.67 3.32
C LEU A 313 -1.02 10.69 3.51
N PRO A 314 -0.19 10.86 4.54
CA PRO A 314 0.87 9.92 4.85
C PRO A 314 0.32 8.55 5.25
N VAL A 315 1.00 7.49 4.85
CA VAL A 315 0.85 6.13 5.37
C VAL A 315 2.17 5.79 6.04
N HIS A 316 2.15 5.65 7.35
CA HIS A 316 3.35 5.27 8.11
C HIS A 316 3.48 3.75 8.10
N GLU A 317 4.59 3.26 7.62
CA GLU A 317 4.88 1.84 7.49
C GLU A 317 6.02 1.53 8.45
N VAL A 318 5.81 0.60 9.39
CA VAL A 318 6.74 0.31 10.47
C VAL A 318 6.96 -1.20 10.60
N LEU A 319 8.22 -1.58 10.63
CA LEU A 319 8.71 -2.94 10.85
C LEU A 319 9.30 -3.05 12.24
N ALA A 320 9.05 -4.16 12.93
CA ALA A 320 9.80 -4.58 14.10
C ALA A 320 9.78 -6.10 14.19
N ASP A 321 10.97 -6.69 14.25
CA ASP A 321 11.22 -8.08 14.57
C ASP A 321 12.56 -8.21 15.29
N PHE A 322 12.54 -8.83 16.47
CA PHE A 322 13.70 -8.92 17.35
C PHE A 322 14.17 -10.36 17.54
N GLN A 323 13.67 -11.30 16.77
CA GLN A 323 13.85 -12.74 17.01
C GLN A 323 15.32 -13.21 16.91
N ASP A 324 16.23 -12.45 16.29
CA ASP A 324 17.66 -12.72 16.26
C ASP A 324 18.41 -12.25 17.52
N ASP A 325 17.79 -11.43 18.34
CA ASP A 325 18.34 -11.05 19.64
C ASP A 325 18.42 -12.26 20.59
N PRO A 326 19.27 -12.20 21.62
CA PRO A 326 19.39 -13.28 22.60
C PRO A 326 18.02 -13.74 23.13
N ASN A 327 17.94 -15.05 23.46
CA ASN A 327 16.71 -15.67 23.94
C ASN A 327 15.50 -15.55 23.01
N GLY A 328 15.76 -15.34 21.72
CA GLY A 328 14.73 -15.23 20.70
C GLY A 328 14.02 -13.87 20.69
N GLY A 329 14.73 -12.81 21.11
CA GLY A 329 14.22 -11.45 21.09
C GLY A 329 14.17 -10.73 22.43
N ASP A 330 14.70 -11.31 23.52
CA ASP A 330 14.81 -10.72 24.88
C ASP A 330 13.55 -9.99 25.39
N GLY A 331 12.37 -10.28 24.81
CA GLY A 331 11.09 -9.66 25.17
C GLY A 331 10.88 -8.24 24.64
N TRP A 332 11.60 -7.81 23.62
CA TRP A 332 11.36 -6.51 23.00
C TRP A 332 9.96 -6.41 22.39
N MET A 333 9.34 -5.25 22.54
CA MET A 333 8.03 -4.91 21.98
C MET A 333 7.92 -3.40 21.73
N ARG A 334 6.97 -3.00 20.88
CA ARG A 334 6.68 -1.58 20.62
C ARG A 334 5.66 -1.03 21.61
N ILE A 335 5.94 0.13 22.17
CA ILE A 335 4.99 0.96 22.91
C ILE A 335 4.70 2.19 22.05
N MET A 336 3.50 2.28 21.51
CA MET A 336 3.06 3.38 20.67
C MET A 336 2.13 4.28 21.48
N ARG A 337 2.59 5.48 21.85
CA ARG A 337 1.82 6.46 22.62
C ARG A 337 1.17 7.46 21.68
N PHE A 338 -0.12 7.31 21.52
CA PHE A 338 -0.95 8.17 20.70
C PHE A 338 -1.38 9.41 21.47
N ASP A 339 -1.32 10.59 20.86
CA ASP A 339 -2.00 11.79 21.32
C ASP A 339 -2.82 12.41 20.21
N THR A 340 -4.14 12.27 20.30
CA THR A 340 -5.07 12.77 19.27
C THR A 340 -5.19 14.28 19.25
N ALA A 341 -4.79 15.00 20.30
CA ALA A 341 -4.79 16.46 20.31
C ALA A 341 -3.57 17.05 19.62
N SER A 342 -2.39 16.50 19.84
CA SER A 342 -1.15 16.89 19.13
C SER A 342 -1.03 16.25 17.75
N ASN A 343 -1.85 15.24 17.43
CA ASN A 343 -1.76 14.44 16.23
C ASN A 343 -0.40 13.74 16.10
N THR A 344 0.08 13.13 17.17
CA THR A 344 1.35 12.41 17.21
C THR A 344 1.21 10.98 17.71
N ILE A 345 2.13 10.15 17.31
CA ILE A 345 2.38 8.82 17.89
C ILE A 345 3.87 8.76 18.24
N ASP A 346 4.19 8.71 19.54
CA ASP A 346 5.56 8.45 19.99
C ASP A 346 5.74 6.93 20.12
N ILE A 347 6.76 6.41 19.47
CA ILE A 347 7.08 4.98 19.44
C ILE A 347 8.37 4.74 20.21
N ASP A 348 8.28 3.86 21.21
CA ASP A 348 9.41 3.36 21.98
C ASP A 348 9.54 1.84 21.77
N THR A 349 10.74 1.32 21.86
CA THR A 349 11.03 -0.12 21.94
C THR A 349 11.46 -0.46 23.36
N TYR A 350 10.69 -1.31 24.03
CA TYR A 350 10.87 -1.69 25.44
C TYR A 350 10.88 -3.20 25.62
N SER A 351 11.73 -3.69 26.51
CA SER A 351 11.74 -5.07 26.98
C SER A 351 11.38 -5.16 28.46
N PRO A 352 10.27 -5.79 28.85
CA PRO A 352 9.99 -6.07 30.25
C PRO A 352 10.95 -7.11 30.85
N THR A 353 11.50 -8.00 30.05
CA THR A 353 12.48 -9.00 30.46
C THR A 353 13.79 -8.37 30.92
N LEU A 354 14.26 -7.34 30.20
CA LEU A 354 15.48 -6.63 30.50
C LEU A 354 15.24 -5.36 31.34
N ALA A 355 14.00 -4.92 31.49
CA ALA A 355 13.63 -3.61 32.03
C ALA A 355 14.40 -2.47 31.33
N ALA A 356 14.46 -2.48 30.01
CA ALA A 356 15.29 -1.61 29.20
C ALA A 356 14.53 -1.04 28.00
N ILE A 357 15.00 0.09 27.48
CA ILE A 357 14.54 0.71 26.23
C ILE A 357 15.68 0.69 25.20
N ARG A 358 15.34 0.65 23.91
CA ARG A 358 16.26 0.94 22.81
C ARG A 358 16.20 2.42 22.47
N THR A 359 17.31 2.99 22.02
CA THR A 359 17.44 4.43 21.75
C THR A 359 17.97 4.73 20.35
N ALA A 360 18.01 3.74 19.47
CA ALA A 360 18.32 3.97 18.06
C ALA A 360 17.18 4.72 17.37
N ASP A 361 17.48 5.42 16.29
CA ASP A 361 16.48 6.24 15.56
C ASP A 361 15.29 5.40 15.05
N GLU A 362 15.48 4.11 14.78
CA GLU A 362 14.42 3.18 14.37
C GLU A 362 13.67 2.56 15.58
N SER A 363 14.18 2.75 16.79
CA SER A 363 13.60 2.21 18.02
C SER A 363 12.82 3.24 18.84
N ASP A 364 13.16 4.55 18.68
CA ASP A 364 12.60 5.68 19.43
C ASP A 364 12.37 6.84 18.46
N PHE A 365 11.11 7.10 18.10
CA PHE A 365 10.76 8.14 17.14
C PHE A 365 9.30 8.59 17.26
N THR A 366 9.00 9.76 16.67
CA THR A 366 7.65 10.33 16.64
C THR A 366 7.10 10.38 15.22
N LEU A 367 5.84 9.96 15.05
CA LEU A 367 5.07 10.07 13.82
C LEU A 367 4.06 11.23 13.95
N SER A 368 3.86 11.97 12.85
CA SER A 368 2.81 12.98 12.74
C SER A 368 1.60 12.40 12.00
N VAL A 369 0.47 12.25 12.70
CA VAL A 369 -0.73 11.59 12.19
C VAL A 369 -1.96 12.48 12.39
N PRO A 370 -2.41 13.21 11.38
CA PRO A 370 -3.61 14.03 11.47
C PRO A 370 -4.88 13.15 11.50
N PHE A 371 -5.18 12.53 12.64
CA PHE A 371 -6.23 11.50 12.79
C PHE A 371 -7.58 11.90 12.20
N ALA A 372 -7.97 13.17 12.32
CA ALA A 372 -9.22 13.66 11.75
C ALA A 372 -9.28 13.53 10.23
N SER A 373 -8.14 13.60 9.54
CA SER A 373 -8.06 13.50 8.08
C SER A 373 -8.28 12.07 7.56
N TYR A 374 -8.08 11.07 8.40
CA TYR A 374 -8.33 9.65 8.06
C TYR A 374 -9.79 9.23 8.33
N ARG A 375 -10.60 10.12 8.86
CA ARG A 375 -12.04 9.93 9.04
C ARG A 375 -12.75 10.49 7.81
N LEU A 376 -13.11 9.61 6.91
CA LEU A 376 -13.71 10.03 5.65
C LEU A 376 -15.16 10.47 5.87
N PRO A 377 -15.59 11.61 5.31
CA PRO A 377 -16.98 12.04 5.40
C PRO A 377 -17.93 10.99 4.84
N SER A 378 -19.12 10.87 5.44
CA SER A 378 -20.19 10.04 4.87
C SER A 378 -20.51 10.53 3.46
N GLY A 379 -20.50 9.62 2.47
CA GLY A 379 -20.77 9.95 1.08
C GLY A 379 -19.52 10.07 0.18
N VAL A 380 -18.31 10.18 0.72
CA VAL A 380 -17.09 10.05 -0.10
C VAL A 380 -16.80 8.56 -0.33
N ARG A 381 -16.54 8.18 -1.57
CA ARG A 381 -16.16 6.82 -1.96
C ARG A 381 -14.81 6.84 -2.67
N PHE A 382 -14.02 5.81 -2.40
CA PHE A 382 -12.80 5.51 -3.12
C PHE A 382 -13.04 4.24 -3.91
N ALA A 383 -12.72 4.25 -5.19
CA ALA A 383 -12.84 3.10 -6.05
C ALA A 383 -11.54 2.93 -6.83
N GLY A 384 -11.02 1.74 -6.87
CA GLY A 384 -9.86 1.36 -7.67
C GLY A 384 -10.24 0.29 -8.67
N PHE A 385 -9.79 0.44 -9.90
CA PHE A 385 -10.08 -0.48 -11.00
C PHE A 385 -8.78 -0.98 -11.60
N GLN A 386 -8.56 -2.28 -11.53
CA GLN A 386 -7.41 -2.96 -12.09
C GLN A 386 -7.83 -4.38 -12.46
N GLN A 387 -7.43 -4.83 -13.65
CA GLN A 387 -7.78 -6.17 -14.14
C GLN A 387 -7.37 -7.25 -13.13
N GLY A 388 -8.29 -8.15 -12.83
CA GLY A 388 -8.05 -9.27 -11.91
C GLY A 388 -8.08 -8.93 -10.41
N VAL A 389 -8.16 -7.66 -10.03
CA VAL A 389 -8.15 -7.22 -8.63
C VAL A 389 -9.58 -7.01 -8.13
N ALA A 390 -9.89 -7.55 -6.95
CA ALA A 390 -11.22 -7.46 -6.31
C ALA A 390 -12.40 -7.83 -7.22
N GLY A 391 -12.17 -8.74 -8.16
CA GLY A 391 -13.18 -9.20 -9.12
C GLY A 391 -13.44 -8.25 -10.29
N TYR A 392 -12.68 -7.18 -10.43
CA TYR A 392 -12.80 -6.31 -11.60
C TYR A 392 -12.17 -6.98 -12.84
N ALA A 393 -12.91 -6.96 -13.97
CA ALA A 393 -12.50 -7.58 -15.24
C ALA A 393 -12.88 -6.70 -16.44
N GLY A 394 -12.84 -5.38 -16.27
CA GLY A 394 -13.29 -4.42 -17.28
C GLY A 394 -12.18 -3.57 -17.91
N THR A 395 -10.91 -3.89 -17.67
CA THR A 395 -9.81 -3.20 -18.35
C THR A 395 -9.72 -3.68 -19.79
N GLN A 396 -9.61 -2.76 -20.73
CA GLN A 396 -9.24 -3.00 -22.11
C GLN A 396 -8.02 -2.14 -22.44
N ASP A 397 -7.04 -2.73 -23.10
CA ASP A 397 -5.85 -2.03 -23.50
C ASP A 397 -5.22 -2.65 -24.76
N THR A 398 -4.69 -1.79 -25.59
CA THR A 398 -4.00 -2.18 -26.85
C THR A 398 -3.06 -1.07 -27.28
N TRP A 399 -2.31 -1.32 -28.29
CA TRP A 399 -1.62 -0.28 -29.03
C TRP A 399 -1.81 -0.47 -30.52
N VAL A 400 -1.61 0.58 -31.29
CA VAL A 400 -1.73 0.55 -32.75
C VAL A 400 -0.44 1.02 -33.39
N SER A 401 0.00 0.32 -34.42
CA SER A 401 1.29 0.53 -35.05
C SER A 401 1.16 0.97 -36.49
N GLN A 402 1.85 2.03 -36.85
CA GLN A 402 1.94 2.50 -38.23
C GLN A 402 2.73 1.50 -39.11
N ALA A 403 3.75 0.83 -38.55
CA ALA A 403 4.53 -0.19 -39.28
C ALA A 403 3.69 -1.40 -39.63
N ASN A 404 2.78 -1.79 -38.78
CA ASN A 404 1.94 -2.98 -38.97
C ASN A 404 0.44 -2.59 -38.90
N PRO A 405 -0.04 -1.81 -39.88
CA PRO A 405 -1.28 -1.04 -39.75
C PRO A 405 -2.56 -1.89 -39.70
N ASN A 406 -2.47 -3.18 -40.00
CA ASN A 406 -3.59 -4.12 -39.95
C ASN A 406 -3.45 -5.16 -38.81
N THR A 407 -2.43 -5.07 -38.01
CA THR A 407 -2.20 -5.99 -36.88
C THR A 407 -2.85 -5.43 -35.62
N SER A 408 -3.60 -6.27 -34.88
CA SER A 408 -4.09 -5.95 -33.54
C SER A 408 -3.10 -6.46 -32.48
N TYR A 409 -2.97 -5.72 -31.40
CA TYR A 409 -2.01 -6.00 -30.34
C TYR A 409 -2.67 -6.16 -28.96
N GLY A 410 -3.99 -6.35 -28.90
CA GLY A 410 -4.73 -6.50 -27.66
C GLY A 410 -4.34 -7.69 -26.79
N ASN A 411 -3.70 -8.70 -27.38
CA ASN A 411 -3.20 -9.87 -26.65
C ASN A 411 -1.71 -9.79 -26.29
N ASN A 412 -1.06 -8.66 -26.51
CA ASN A 412 0.34 -8.49 -26.17
C ASN A 412 0.49 -8.02 -24.73
N ASP A 413 1.48 -8.53 -24.02
CA ASP A 413 1.75 -8.14 -22.63
C ASP A 413 2.33 -6.73 -22.52
N THR A 414 2.97 -6.24 -23.58
CA THR A 414 3.59 -4.91 -23.64
C THR A 414 2.87 -4.03 -24.65
N ARG A 415 2.63 -2.78 -24.28
CA ARG A 415 2.09 -1.72 -25.14
C ARG A 415 3.23 -0.81 -25.57
N VAL A 416 3.42 -0.64 -26.86
CA VAL A 416 4.47 0.21 -27.40
C VAL A 416 3.88 1.55 -27.79
N VAL A 417 4.40 2.62 -27.19
CA VAL A 417 4.05 4.01 -27.52
C VAL A 417 5.34 4.70 -27.92
N ASP A 418 5.49 4.99 -29.21
CA ASP A 418 6.74 5.43 -29.80
C ASP A 418 6.48 6.36 -31.00
N ASP A 419 7.35 7.33 -31.20
CA ASP A 419 7.39 8.20 -32.40
C ASP A 419 8.79 8.26 -33.02
N ASP A 420 9.61 7.25 -32.79
CA ASP A 420 10.98 7.24 -33.28
C ASP A 420 11.07 6.92 -34.79
N THR A 421 11.84 7.76 -35.48
CA THR A 421 12.06 7.67 -36.90
C THR A 421 13.43 7.08 -37.28
N ALA A 422 14.25 6.64 -36.33
CA ALA A 422 15.67 6.36 -36.58
C ALA A 422 16.21 5.01 -36.10
N ASN A 423 15.41 4.13 -35.49
CA ASN A 423 15.95 2.90 -34.90
C ASN A 423 15.66 1.65 -35.70
N SER A 424 16.72 0.83 -35.89
CA SER A 424 16.71 -0.41 -36.67
C SER A 424 15.86 -1.56 -36.12
N PHE A 425 15.27 -1.42 -34.94
CA PHE A 425 14.42 -2.45 -34.32
C PHE A 425 12.95 -2.36 -34.74
N PHE A 426 12.39 -1.18 -34.98
CA PHE A 426 10.95 -1.01 -35.25
C PHE A 426 10.66 -0.08 -36.46
N SER A 427 11.57 0.16 -37.34
CA SER A 427 11.38 0.93 -38.60
C SER A 427 10.41 2.11 -38.53
N ASP A 428 10.90 3.34 -38.46
CA ASP A 428 10.25 4.62 -38.81
C ASP A 428 8.73 4.69 -38.67
N SER A 429 8.16 4.30 -37.50
CA SER A 429 6.71 4.18 -37.44
C SER A 429 6.15 4.37 -36.04
N ARG A 430 5.11 5.21 -35.99
CA ARG A 430 4.42 5.56 -34.75
C ARG A 430 3.71 4.39 -34.09
N GLY A 431 3.87 4.29 -32.76
CA GLY A 431 3.07 3.49 -31.87
C GLY A 431 2.21 4.38 -30.98
N GLN A 432 0.92 4.08 -30.84
CA GLN A 432 -0.01 4.84 -30.00
C GLN A 432 -0.76 3.88 -29.07
N GLY A 433 -0.77 4.17 -27.76
CA GLY A 433 -1.41 3.35 -26.75
C GLY A 433 -2.88 3.71 -26.50
N LEU A 434 -3.65 2.74 -26.12
CA LEU A 434 -5.07 2.87 -25.75
C LEU A 434 -5.34 2.12 -24.46
N VAL A 435 -6.02 2.74 -23.52
CA VAL A 435 -6.45 2.09 -22.27
C VAL A 435 -7.85 2.54 -21.87
N ARG A 436 -8.70 1.60 -21.44
CA ARG A 436 -10.08 1.86 -21.00
C ARG A 436 -10.45 0.96 -19.83
N PHE A 437 -11.27 1.50 -18.94
CA PHE A 437 -11.82 0.78 -17.79
C PHE A 437 -13.35 0.77 -17.91
N ASP A 438 -13.91 -0.36 -18.33
CA ASP A 438 -15.34 -0.51 -18.53
C ASP A 438 -16.05 -0.80 -17.18
N GLY A 439 -17.32 -0.41 -17.07
CA GLY A 439 -18.14 -0.71 -15.89
C GLY A 439 -17.71 -0.01 -14.60
N ILE A 440 -16.97 1.09 -14.68
CA ILE A 440 -16.51 1.85 -13.50
C ILE A 440 -17.64 2.62 -12.81
N PHE A 441 -18.71 2.96 -13.54
CA PHE A 441 -19.91 3.62 -13.02
C PHE A 441 -21.08 2.67 -12.93
N GLY A 442 -21.86 2.74 -11.84
CA GLY A 442 -23.05 1.92 -11.65
C GLY A 442 -23.48 1.84 -10.18
N SER A 443 -24.38 0.90 -9.90
CA SER A 443 -24.87 0.63 -8.55
C SER A 443 -24.30 -0.66 -7.93
N GLY A 444 -23.39 -1.34 -8.64
CA GLY A 444 -22.74 -2.56 -8.17
C GLY A 444 -21.69 -2.27 -7.08
N ASN A 445 -21.33 -3.33 -6.35
CA ASN A 445 -20.27 -3.24 -5.37
C ASN A 445 -18.95 -2.86 -6.06
N GLY A 446 -18.19 -1.91 -5.49
CA GLY A 446 -16.93 -1.40 -6.06
C GLY A 446 -17.11 -0.37 -7.18
N GLN A 447 -18.31 -0.16 -7.72
CA GLN A 447 -18.57 0.86 -8.74
C GLN A 447 -18.81 2.24 -8.12
N VAL A 448 -18.46 3.29 -8.87
CA VAL A 448 -18.80 4.69 -8.54
C VAL A 448 -20.24 4.94 -9.00
N PRO A 449 -21.16 5.45 -8.15
CA PRO A 449 -22.50 5.80 -8.59
C PRO A 449 -22.47 6.81 -9.74
N ALA A 450 -23.30 6.58 -10.76
CA ALA A 450 -23.42 7.53 -11.87
C ALA A 450 -23.89 8.91 -11.37
N GLY A 451 -23.34 9.98 -11.91
CA GLY A 451 -23.63 11.34 -11.49
C GLY A 451 -22.90 11.79 -10.22
N SER A 452 -22.00 10.95 -9.66
CA SER A 452 -21.15 11.36 -8.54
C SER A 452 -20.26 12.55 -8.92
N GLN A 453 -20.09 13.47 -7.99
CA GLN A 453 -19.04 14.50 -8.14
C GLN A 453 -17.68 13.82 -7.99
N ILE A 454 -16.86 13.90 -9.02
CA ILE A 454 -15.48 13.38 -8.98
C ILE A 454 -14.58 14.42 -8.32
N ILE A 455 -13.98 14.06 -7.20
CA ILE A 455 -13.06 14.92 -6.45
C ILE A 455 -11.65 14.80 -7.04
N SER A 456 -11.21 13.58 -7.28
CA SER A 456 -9.96 13.30 -8.00
C SER A 456 -10.05 11.95 -8.71
N ALA A 457 -9.29 11.80 -9.79
CA ALA A 457 -9.10 10.54 -10.49
C ALA A 457 -7.67 10.47 -11.03
N THR A 458 -7.00 9.36 -10.76
CA THR A 458 -5.61 9.13 -11.15
C THR A 458 -5.53 7.88 -12.03
N LEU A 459 -4.98 8.02 -13.22
CA LEU A 459 -4.51 6.90 -14.04
C LEU A 459 -3.09 6.56 -13.60
N VAL A 460 -2.85 5.31 -13.29
CA VAL A 460 -1.52 4.80 -12.95
C VAL A 460 -1.04 3.90 -14.08
N ILE A 461 0.13 4.21 -14.60
CA ILE A 461 0.79 3.45 -15.68
C ILE A 461 2.14 3.04 -15.16
N ASP A 462 2.49 1.79 -15.38
CA ASP A 462 3.80 1.25 -15.12
C ASP A 462 4.65 1.32 -16.40
N ILE A 463 5.86 1.88 -16.26
CA ILE A 463 6.85 1.92 -17.34
C ILE A 463 7.89 0.87 -16.99
N PRO A 464 7.99 -0.21 -17.79
CA PRO A 464 8.95 -1.28 -17.52
C PRO A 464 10.38 -0.77 -17.65
N ASP A 465 11.29 -1.45 -16.96
CA ASP A 465 12.72 -1.36 -17.19
C ASP A 465 13.07 -2.03 -18.53
N ASP A 466 13.28 -1.27 -19.54
CA ASP A 466 13.87 -1.80 -20.78
C ASP A 466 15.38 -1.57 -20.76
N ILE A 467 16.11 -2.67 -20.58
CA ILE A 467 17.58 -2.67 -20.44
C ILE A 467 18.32 -2.55 -21.77
N ASP A 468 17.63 -2.62 -22.90
CA ASP A 468 18.23 -2.70 -24.22
C ASP A 468 18.29 -1.38 -24.97
N THR A 469 17.76 -0.29 -24.42
CA THR A 469 17.69 1.00 -25.11
C THR A 469 18.46 2.12 -24.42
N PRO A 470 19.10 3.01 -25.18
CA PRO A 470 19.74 4.19 -24.61
C PRO A 470 18.72 5.15 -24.03
N LEU A 471 19.11 5.76 -22.93
CA LEU A 471 18.35 6.62 -22.04
C LEU A 471 17.77 7.85 -22.74
N TYR A 472 16.58 7.76 -23.26
CA TYR A 472 15.80 8.91 -23.70
C TYR A 472 14.49 8.99 -22.90
N ASN A 473 14.16 10.19 -22.48
CA ASN A 473 13.00 10.45 -21.61
C ASN A 473 11.98 11.36 -22.32
N PRO A 474 11.25 10.86 -23.35
CA PRO A 474 10.26 11.64 -24.06
C PRO A 474 9.06 11.94 -23.16
N ASP A 475 8.36 13.02 -23.46
CA ASP A 475 7.06 13.28 -22.90
C ASP A 475 5.99 12.50 -23.66
N PHE A 476 5.02 11.98 -22.91
CA PHE A 476 3.84 11.32 -23.42
C PHE A 476 2.61 12.18 -23.12
N PHE A 477 1.73 12.29 -24.10
CA PHE A 477 0.49 13.03 -23.98
C PHE A 477 -0.69 12.09 -23.78
N VAL A 478 -1.48 12.36 -22.75
CA VAL A 478 -2.71 11.63 -22.46
C VAL A 478 -3.89 12.44 -22.97
N HIS A 479 -4.77 11.78 -23.68
CA HIS A 479 -5.97 12.34 -24.27
C HIS A 479 -7.19 11.54 -23.84
N ARG A 480 -8.35 12.17 -23.64
CA ARG A 480 -9.60 11.46 -23.48
C ARG A 480 -10.12 11.04 -24.85
N MET A 481 -10.41 9.76 -25.02
CA MET A 481 -10.98 9.23 -26.26
C MET A 481 -12.41 9.72 -26.46
N THR A 482 -12.75 10.05 -27.71
CA THR A 482 -14.09 10.46 -28.15
C THR A 482 -14.69 9.48 -29.16
N ARG A 483 -13.88 8.52 -29.63
CA ARG A 483 -14.25 7.44 -30.53
C ARG A 483 -14.13 6.11 -29.82
N ASP A 484 -15.10 5.21 -30.05
CA ASP A 484 -15.07 3.84 -29.54
C ASP A 484 -14.00 2.99 -30.22
N TRP A 485 -13.42 2.07 -29.46
CA TRP A 485 -12.39 1.14 -29.87
C TRP A 485 -12.45 -0.15 -28.99
N ASN A 486 -11.72 -1.17 -29.37
CA ASN A 486 -11.55 -2.40 -28.62
C ASN A 486 -10.16 -3.00 -28.87
N GLU A 487 -9.80 -4.05 -28.15
CA GLU A 487 -8.48 -4.70 -28.23
C GLU A 487 -8.14 -5.25 -29.62
N SER A 488 -9.12 -5.43 -30.51
CA SER A 488 -8.88 -5.80 -31.91
C SER A 488 -8.66 -4.60 -32.83
N SER A 489 -8.67 -3.37 -32.31
CA SER A 489 -8.45 -2.16 -33.11
C SER A 489 -7.04 -2.16 -33.68
N THR A 490 -6.91 -1.64 -34.90
CA THR A 490 -5.64 -1.54 -35.64
C THR A 490 -5.44 -0.10 -36.11
N TRP A 491 -4.23 0.25 -36.53
CA TRP A 491 -3.93 1.56 -37.08
C TRP A 491 -4.90 1.96 -38.21
N ASN A 492 -5.15 1.08 -39.15
CA ASN A 492 -6.07 1.31 -40.25
C ASN A 492 -7.54 1.35 -39.83
N SER A 493 -7.95 0.55 -38.85
CA SER A 493 -9.33 0.58 -38.37
C SER A 493 -9.67 1.91 -37.67
N LEU A 494 -8.65 2.59 -37.13
CA LEU A 494 -8.78 3.93 -36.56
C LEU A 494 -8.52 5.07 -37.59
N GLY A 495 -8.41 4.73 -38.88
CA GLY A 495 -8.33 5.72 -39.95
C GLY A 495 -6.92 6.25 -40.22
N GLY A 496 -5.89 5.53 -39.77
CA GLY A 496 -4.48 5.94 -39.92
C GLY A 496 -3.86 6.44 -38.62
N GLY A 497 -4.26 5.82 -37.50
CA GLY A 497 -3.85 6.17 -36.15
C GLY A 497 -4.82 7.16 -35.48
N LEU A 498 -4.50 7.52 -34.22
CA LEU A 498 -5.29 8.44 -33.41
C LEU A 498 -5.01 9.90 -33.78
N SER A 499 -6.05 10.71 -33.88
CA SER A 499 -5.93 12.13 -34.20
C SER A 499 -6.78 13.00 -33.27
N VAL A 500 -6.20 14.13 -32.85
CA VAL A 500 -6.89 15.12 -32.03
C VAL A 500 -8.05 15.75 -32.82
N GLY A 501 -9.22 15.83 -32.19
CA GLY A 501 -10.44 16.39 -32.77
C GLY A 501 -11.31 15.36 -33.51
N ALA A 502 -10.73 14.29 -34.07
CA ALA A 502 -11.50 13.23 -34.70
C ALA A 502 -11.72 12.05 -33.71
N ASP A 503 -10.67 11.59 -33.07
CA ASP A 503 -10.71 10.37 -32.24
C ASP A 503 -10.57 10.67 -30.76
N MET A 504 -9.95 11.82 -30.40
CA MET A 504 -9.63 12.18 -29.02
C MET A 504 -9.69 13.68 -28.81
N THR A 505 -9.79 14.12 -27.56
CA THR A 505 -9.74 15.54 -27.15
C THR A 505 -8.31 16.10 -27.29
N GLY A 506 -8.11 17.38 -27.00
CA GLY A 506 -6.78 17.93 -26.72
C GLY A 506 -6.12 17.22 -25.54
N VAL A 507 -4.83 17.47 -25.33
CA VAL A 507 -4.05 16.92 -24.22
C VAL A 507 -4.73 17.24 -22.90
N ILE A 508 -4.93 16.23 -22.06
CA ILE A 508 -5.50 16.38 -20.71
C ILE A 508 -4.43 16.25 -19.63
N ALA A 509 -3.35 15.54 -19.91
CA ALA A 509 -2.20 15.40 -19.03
C ALA A 509 -0.96 15.01 -19.83
N THR A 510 0.21 15.21 -19.21
CA THR A 510 1.52 14.81 -19.76
C THR A 510 2.30 14.07 -18.70
N PHE A 511 3.06 13.07 -19.09
CA PHE A 511 4.02 12.40 -18.22
C PHE A 511 5.29 12.10 -19.00
N SER A 512 6.42 12.05 -18.31
CA SER A 512 7.70 11.69 -18.93
C SER A 512 7.97 10.19 -18.80
N GLY A 513 8.61 9.62 -19.78
CA GLY A 513 9.15 8.25 -19.75
C GLY A 513 10.15 8.05 -18.60
N ASP A 514 10.81 6.92 -18.55
CA ASP A 514 11.88 6.66 -17.60
C ASP A 514 13.21 6.56 -18.33
N ASN A 515 14.23 7.23 -17.78
CA ASN A 515 15.59 7.15 -18.26
C ASN A 515 16.49 6.27 -17.40
N ASN A 516 15.92 5.52 -16.45
CA ASN A 516 16.64 4.60 -15.61
C ASN A 516 16.40 3.16 -16.08
N PRO A 517 17.35 2.51 -16.79
CA PRO A 517 17.17 1.16 -17.33
C PRO A 517 17.11 0.06 -16.26
N ASN A 518 17.19 0.45 -14.98
CA ASN A 518 17.23 -0.48 -13.86
C ASN A 518 16.07 -0.25 -12.86
N SER A 519 15.02 0.44 -13.23
CA SER A 519 13.88 0.66 -12.33
C SER A 519 12.56 0.69 -13.08
N GLU A 520 11.64 -0.17 -12.71
CA GLU A 520 10.23 0.05 -13.04
C GLU A 520 9.75 1.34 -12.38
N THR A 521 9.06 2.20 -13.11
CA THR A 521 8.62 3.47 -12.58
C THR A 521 7.14 3.69 -12.85
N MET A 522 6.35 3.79 -11.78
CA MET A 522 4.94 4.12 -11.88
C MET A 522 4.74 5.61 -12.14
N ARG A 523 3.97 5.94 -13.17
CA ARG A 523 3.49 7.30 -13.45
C ARG A 523 2.07 7.46 -12.96
N ARG A 524 1.83 8.54 -12.21
CA ARG A 524 0.51 8.93 -11.67
C ARG A 524 0.03 10.15 -12.39
N ILE A 525 -1.04 10.00 -13.15
CA ILE A 525 -1.52 10.97 -14.12
C ILE A 525 -2.89 11.45 -13.65
N ASP A 526 -3.06 12.76 -13.45
CA ASP A 526 -4.37 13.33 -13.12
C ASP A 526 -5.28 13.30 -14.35
N VAL A 527 -6.38 12.57 -14.22
CA VAL A 527 -7.42 12.44 -15.25
C VAL A 527 -8.80 12.83 -14.71
N THR A 528 -8.83 13.61 -13.62
CA THR A 528 -10.06 14.02 -12.91
C THR A 528 -11.10 14.60 -13.86
N GLY A 529 -10.69 15.51 -14.75
CA GLY A 529 -11.61 16.15 -15.70
C GLY A 529 -12.27 15.18 -16.70
N ALA A 530 -11.54 14.16 -17.15
CA ALA A 530 -12.07 13.14 -18.05
C ALA A 530 -13.10 12.26 -17.33
N VAL A 531 -12.77 11.81 -16.13
CA VAL A 531 -13.67 10.96 -15.32
C VAL A 531 -14.90 11.71 -14.85
N ALA A 532 -14.77 12.99 -14.51
CA ALA A 532 -15.91 13.86 -14.21
C ALA A 532 -16.86 13.99 -15.40
N ALA A 533 -16.32 14.12 -16.60
CA ALA A 533 -17.14 14.13 -17.81
C ALA A 533 -17.91 12.81 -18.02
N TRP A 534 -17.27 11.66 -17.76
CA TRP A 534 -17.93 10.36 -17.84
C TRP A 534 -19.00 10.20 -16.75
N SER A 535 -18.72 10.62 -15.51
CA SER A 535 -19.72 10.63 -14.43
C SER A 535 -20.93 11.49 -14.78
N ALA A 536 -20.72 12.59 -15.48
CA ALA A 536 -21.77 13.48 -15.98
C ALA A 536 -22.52 12.96 -17.23
N GLY A 537 -22.19 11.74 -17.72
CA GLY A 537 -22.88 11.08 -18.83
C GLY A 537 -22.18 11.11 -20.17
N ALA A 538 -20.97 11.65 -20.28
CA ALA A 538 -20.18 11.48 -21.51
C ALA A 538 -19.78 10.00 -21.68
N PRO A 539 -19.66 9.50 -22.93
CA PRO A 539 -19.20 8.14 -23.15
C PRO A 539 -17.78 7.91 -22.59
N ASN A 540 -17.60 6.78 -21.94
CA ASN A 540 -16.28 6.31 -21.51
C ASN A 540 -15.67 5.47 -22.64
N PHE A 541 -14.81 6.08 -23.43
CA PHE A 541 -13.98 5.39 -24.42
C PHE A 541 -12.51 5.33 -23.97
N GLY A 542 -12.22 5.64 -22.72
CA GLY A 542 -10.88 5.56 -22.12
C GLY A 542 -9.94 6.67 -22.59
N PHE A 543 -8.67 6.33 -22.63
CA PHE A 543 -7.56 7.23 -22.90
C PHE A 543 -6.76 6.78 -24.11
N GLY A 544 -6.32 7.74 -24.91
CA GLY A 544 -5.25 7.58 -25.89
C GLY A 544 -3.96 8.15 -25.33
N ILE A 545 -2.87 7.42 -25.50
CA ILE A 545 -1.53 7.81 -25.07
C ILE A 545 -0.69 7.92 -26.34
N VAL A 546 -0.18 9.10 -26.60
CA VAL A 546 0.64 9.37 -27.78
C VAL A 546 1.97 9.98 -27.38
N PRO A 547 3.06 9.67 -28.07
CA PRO A 547 4.36 10.24 -27.78
C PRO A 547 4.41 11.71 -28.18
N GLU A 548 5.33 12.48 -27.60
CA GLU A 548 5.68 13.80 -28.08
C GLU A 548 6.26 13.70 -29.50
N ILE A 549 5.68 14.45 -30.42
CA ILE A 549 6.24 14.55 -31.78
C ILE A 549 7.41 15.53 -31.71
N ILE A 550 8.61 15.03 -31.66
CA ILE A 550 9.80 15.88 -31.81
C ILE A 550 9.98 16.17 -33.29
N SER A 551 9.41 17.32 -33.72
CA SER A 551 9.61 17.80 -35.05
C SER A 551 11.06 18.26 -35.26
N GLY A 552 11.79 17.54 -36.07
CA GLY A 552 13.05 18.03 -36.62
C GLY A 552 14.19 17.05 -36.54
N ASN A 553 14.20 16.10 -37.43
CA ASN A 553 15.24 15.92 -38.43
C ASN A 553 14.74 14.89 -39.42
N ASP A 554 14.48 15.34 -40.61
CA ASP A 554 14.32 14.53 -41.79
C ASP A 554 15.58 13.69 -42.10
#